data_31c43f39842b5a2da0e2ba8255e4b6af
#
_entry.id   31c43f39842b5a2da0e2ba8255e4b6af
#
_cell.length_a   1.000
_cell.length_b   1.000
_cell.length_c   1.000
_cell.angle_alpha   90.00
_cell.angle_beta   90.00
_cell.angle_gamma   90.00
#
_symmetry.space_group_name_H-M   'P 1'
#
loop_
_entity.id
_entity.type
_entity.pdbx_description
1 polymer ?
#
loop_
_entity_poly.entity_id
_entity_poly.type
_entity_poly.pdbx_seq_one_letter_code
_entity_poly.pdbx_strand_id
1 'polypeptide(L)'
;MAQAGFIGLVLSQSPEYVAPHGSSQAIFGTNPIAVAVPTEGEPLVLDMATSAAAWYDLLQAKNEGRQVPGDIGYDAQGQQTTDPGAILDGGAIRPFDRWAACLSSCSHQ
;
A
#
# COMPACT_ATOMS: atom_id res chain seq x y z
N MET A 1 3.47 -19.92 9.96
CA MET A 1 3.43 -19.67 11.41
C MET A 1 2.04 -19.90 12.01
N ALA A 2 0.99 -19.26 11.51
CA ALA A 2 -0.36 -19.38 12.09
C ALA A 2 -0.91 -20.82 12.04
N GLN A 3 -0.68 -21.56 10.98
CA GLN A 3 -1.06 -22.98 10.87
C GLN A 3 -0.36 -23.90 11.89
N ALA A 4 0.76 -23.46 12.46
CA ALA A 4 1.48 -24.16 13.53
C ALA A 4 1.08 -23.66 14.94
N GLY A 5 0.04 -22.82 15.07
CA GLY A 5 -0.47 -22.32 16.34
C GLY A 5 0.24 -21.08 16.86
N PHE A 6 1.05 -20.38 16.05
CA PHE A 6 1.77 -19.17 16.44
C PHE A 6 1.16 -17.92 15.81
N ILE A 7 1.14 -16.81 16.55
CA ILE A 7 0.90 -15.50 15.96
C ILE A 7 2.13 -15.10 15.16
N GLY A 8 1.93 -14.79 13.88
CA GLY A 8 2.98 -14.31 12.99
C GLY A 8 2.90 -12.80 12.81
N LEU A 9 4.04 -12.12 12.89
CA LEU A 9 4.18 -10.71 12.53
C LEU A 9 5.36 -10.59 11.56
N VAL A 10 5.10 -10.05 10.36
CA VAL A 10 6.12 -9.82 9.35
C VAL A 10 6.12 -8.34 9.00
N LEU A 11 7.29 -7.73 9.07
CA LEU A 11 7.52 -6.34 8.70
C LEU A 11 8.58 -6.31 7.59
N SER A 12 8.38 -5.48 6.60
CA SER A 12 9.34 -5.26 5.53
C SER A 12 9.56 -3.78 5.29
N GLN A 13 10.66 -3.45 4.64
CA GLN A 13 11.01 -2.08 4.27
C GLN A 13 11.30 -2.02 2.78
N SER A 14 10.94 -0.93 2.14
CA SER A 14 11.24 -0.64 0.74
C SER A 14 11.96 0.71 0.60
N PRO A 15 12.51 1.02 -0.59
CA PRO A 15 12.99 2.36 -0.90
C PRO A 15 11.91 3.44 -0.73
N GLU A 16 12.32 4.70 -0.80
CA GLU A 16 11.44 5.86 -0.59
C GLU A 16 10.49 6.05 -1.76
N TYR A 17 9.23 5.70 -1.56
CA TYR A 17 8.14 5.87 -2.52
C TYR A 17 6.96 6.66 -1.96
N VAL A 18 6.93 6.87 -0.62
CA VAL A 18 5.77 7.41 0.09
C VAL A 18 6.10 8.75 0.71
N ALA A 19 5.26 9.74 0.45
CA ALA A 19 5.33 11.04 1.11
C ALA A 19 4.66 10.96 2.50
N PRO A 20 5.18 11.67 3.51
CA PRO A 20 4.47 11.83 4.77
C PRO A 20 3.18 12.64 4.58
N HIS A 21 2.27 12.52 5.55
CA HIS A 21 1.03 13.30 5.54
C HIS A 21 1.35 14.80 5.54
N GLY A 22 0.73 15.54 4.61
CA GLY A 22 0.95 16.98 4.43
C GLY A 22 2.17 17.35 3.57
N SER A 23 2.84 16.35 2.96
CA SER A 23 3.95 16.53 2.03
C SER A 23 3.68 15.80 0.71
N SER A 24 4.39 16.18 -0.33
CA SER A 24 4.41 15.50 -1.63
C SER A 24 5.78 14.89 -1.97
N GLN A 25 6.76 15.00 -1.07
CA GLN A 25 8.09 14.43 -1.27
C GLN A 25 8.18 13.03 -0.65
N ALA A 26 8.61 12.04 -1.44
CA ALA A 26 8.83 10.68 -0.96
C ALA A 26 10.03 10.62 -0.01
N ILE A 27 9.81 10.13 1.21
CA ILE A 27 10.84 9.88 2.21
C ILE A 27 10.65 8.56 2.96
N PHE A 28 9.51 7.90 2.80
CA PHE A 28 9.21 6.61 3.41
C PHE A 28 9.04 5.53 2.33
N GLY A 29 9.28 4.29 2.71
CA GLY A 29 8.90 3.13 1.91
C GLY A 29 7.41 2.79 2.03
N THR A 30 6.95 1.84 1.23
CA THR A 30 5.60 1.26 1.32
C THR A 30 5.43 0.37 2.55
N ASN A 31 6.52 -0.06 3.15
CA ASN A 31 6.70 -0.72 4.44
C ASN A 31 5.52 -1.64 4.81
N PRO A 32 5.35 -2.78 4.12
CA PRO A 32 4.22 -3.67 4.36
C PRO A 32 4.27 -4.31 5.75
N ILE A 33 3.09 -4.53 6.30
CA ILE A 33 2.86 -5.24 7.56
C ILE A 33 1.97 -6.43 7.26
N ALA A 34 2.39 -7.63 7.69
CA ALA A 34 1.55 -8.81 7.66
C ALA A 34 1.40 -9.37 9.08
N VAL A 35 0.18 -9.69 9.45
CA VAL A 35 -0.16 -10.33 10.72
C VAL A 35 -0.99 -11.57 10.44
N ALA A 36 -0.62 -12.68 11.04
CA ALA A 36 -1.39 -13.92 10.96
C ALA A 36 -1.69 -14.45 12.37
N VAL A 37 -2.97 -14.74 12.62
CA VAL A 37 -3.44 -15.23 13.92
C VAL A 37 -4.07 -16.61 13.73
N PRO A 38 -3.68 -17.63 14.51
CA PRO A 38 -4.32 -18.92 14.47
C PRO A 38 -5.78 -18.82 14.95
N THR A 39 -6.65 -19.59 14.31
CA THR A 39 -8.05 -19.77 14.72
C THR A 39 -8.39 -21.27 14.77
N GLU A 40 -9.58 -21.62 15.16
CA GLU A 40 -10.05 -23.02 15.11
C GLU A 40 -10.26 -23.53 13.67
N GLY A 41 -10.30 -22.62 12.68
CA GLY A 41 -10.39 -22.93 11.25
C GLY A 41 -9.21 -22.37 10.47
N GLU A 42 -9.51 -21.67 9.36
CA GLU A 42 -8.48 -20.99 8.58
C GLU A 42 -7.90 -19.82 9.38
N PRO A 43 -6.56 -19.62 9.35
CA PRO A 43 -5.94 -18.50 10.04
C PRO A 43 -6.48 -17.13 9.56
N LEU A 44 -6.63 -16.20 10.50
CA LEU A 44 -6.88 -14.81 10.14
C LEU A 44 -5.57 -14.18 9.67
N VAL A 45 -5.55 -13.64 8.46
CA VAL A 45 -4.36 -13.01 7.87
C VAL A 45 -4.68 -11.59 7.43
N LEU A 46 -3.89 -10.64 7.90
CA LEU A 46 -3.82 -9.28 7.38
C LEU A 46 -2.48 -9.13 6.67
N ASP A 47 -2.48 -8.70 5.42
CA ASP A 47 -1.27 -8.38 4.66
C ASP A 47 -1.52 -7.10 3.86
N MET A 48 -0.80 -6.04 4.20
CA MET A 48 -1.04 -4.72 3.63
C MET A 48 0.22 -3.86 3.57
N ALA A 49 0.32 -3.03 2.53
CA ALA A 49 1.25 -1.91 2.52
C ALA A 49 0.75 -0.80 3.47
N THR A 50 1.66 0.03 3.97
CA THR A 50 1.32 1.24 4.73
C THR A 50 1.20 2.48 3.84
N SER A 51 1.04 2.27 2.54
CA SER A 51 0.80 3.28 1.51
C SER A 51 -0.61 3.13 0.93
N ALA A 52 -1.10 4.18 0.27
CA ALA A 52 -2.42 4.20 -0.37
C ALA A 52 -2.54 3.20 -1.54
N ALA A 53 -1.41 2.81 -2.14
CA ALA A 53 -1.32 1.77 -3.15
C ALA A 53 0.01 1.03 -3.03
N ALA A 54 0.07 -0.22 -3.48
CA ALA A 54 1.32 -0.93 -3.62
C ALA A 54 2.11 -0.40 -4.81
N TRP A 55 3.44 -0.35 -4.70
CA TRP A 55 4.30 0.12 -5.79
C TRP A 55 4.14 -0.72 -7.07
N TYR A 56 3.99 -2.04 -6.92
CA TYR A 56 3.78 -2.93 -8.06
C TYR A 56 2.44 -2.71 -8.76
N ASP A 57 1.38 -2.33 -8.04
CA ASP A 57 0.09 -2.01 -8.65
C ASP A 57 0.19 -0.79 -9.55
N LEU A 58 0.98 0.22 -9.14
CA LEU A 58 1.26 1.40 -9.96
C LEU A 58 2.09 1.04 -11.20
N LEU A 59 3.11 0.18 -11.02
CA LEU A 59 3.94 -0.27 -12.13
C LEU A 59 3.11 -1.06 -13.15
N GLN A 60 2.23 -1.94 -12.68
CA GLN A 60 1.32 -2.70 -13.53
C GLN A 60 0.35 -1.77 -14.26
N ALA A 61 -0.28 -0.82 -13.57
CA ALA A 61 -1.17 0.16 -14.18
C ALA A 61 -0.47 1.00 -15.26
N LYS A 62 0.78 1.42 -15.02
CA LYS A 62 1.60 2.10 -16.02
C LYS A 62 1.83 1.24 -17.26
N ASN A 63 2.20 -0.02 -17.08
CA ASN A 63 2.47 -0.94 -18.20
C ASN A 63 1.21 -1.27 -19.02
N GLU A 64 0.05 -1.29 -18.36
CA GLU A 64 -1.25 -1.53 -18.99
C GLU A 64 -1.86 -0.26 -19.63
N GLY A 65 -1.25 0.91 -19.43
CA GLY A 65 -1.79 2.19 -19.86
C GLY A 65 -3.07 2.60 -19.11
N ARG A 66 -3.26 2.09 -17.90
CA ARG A 66 -4.45 2.29 -17.07
C ARG A 66 -4.23 3.45 -16.09
N GLN A 67 -5.26 4.26 -15.90
CA GLN A 67 -5.27 5.28 -14.86
C GLN A 67 -5.55 4.67 -13.48
N VAL A 68 -5.13 5.40 -12.45
CA VAL A 68 -5.38 5.09 -11.04
C VAL A 68 -6.26 6.18 -10.40
N PRO A 69 -6.87 5.92 -9.24
CA PRO A 69 -7.59 6.97 -8.52
C PRO A 69 -6.71 8.19 -8.23
N GLY A 70 -7.27 9.41 -8.33
CA GLY A 70 -6.50 10.65 -8.17
C GLY A 70 -6.07 10.96 -6.73
N ASP A 71 -6.51 10.16 -5.76
CA ASP A 71 -6.22 10.34 -4.33
C ASP A 71 -5.10 9.47 -3.79
N ILE A 72 -4.38 8.72 -4.65
CA ILE A 72 -3.34 7.79 -4.21
C ILE A 72 -1.92 8.31 -4.33
N GLY A 73 -1.68 9.39 -5.07
CA GLY A 73 -0.33 9.90 -5.21
C GLY A 73 -0.24 11.28 -5.84
N TYR A 74 1.00 11.77 -5.85
CA TYR A 74 1.39 13.07 -6.39
C TYR A 74 2.40 12.88 -7.52
N ASP A 75 2.38 13.79 -8.49
CA ASP A 75 3.43 13.91 -9.50
C ASP A 75 4.70 14.61 -8.94
N ALA A 76 5.71 14.78 -9.77
CA ALA A 76 6.97 15.44 -9.39
C ALA A 76 6.79 16.92 -9.00
N GLN A 77 5.68 17.56 -9.36
CA GLN A 77 5.32 18.93 -9.00
C GLN A 77 4.48 19.01 -7.73
N GLY A 78 4.17 17.87 -7.11
CA GLY A 78 3.37 17.79 -5.89
C GLY A 78 1.86 17.91 -6.13
N GLN A 79 1.40 17.74 -7.37
CA GLN A 79 -0.01 17.74 -7.72
C GLN A 79 -0.59 16.33 -7.70
N GLN A 80 -1.82 16.17 -7.22
CA GLN A 80 -2.53 14.90 -7.32
C GLN A 80 -2.70 14.51 -8.80
N THR A 81 -2.47 13.23 -9.08
CA THR A 81 -2.52 12.73 -10.47
C THR A 81 -3.17 11.35 -10.54
N THR A 82 -3.82 11.07 -11.67
CA THR A 82 -4.35 9.76 -12.02
C THR A 82 -3.39 8.96 -12.92
N ASP A 83 -2.26 9.55 -13.28
CA ASP A 83 -1.23 8.90 -14.09
C ASP A 83 -0.23 8.14 -13.21
N PRO A 84 -0.23 6.79 -13.24
CA PRO A 84 0.72 6.00 -12.46
C PRO A 84 2.18 6.27 -12.85
N GLY A 85 2.45 6.62 -14.11
CA GLY A 85 3.79 6.99 -14.57
C GLY A 85 4.29 8.25 -13.89
N ALA A 86 3.46 9.27 -13.75
CA ALA A 86 3.83 10.52 -13.10
C ALA A 86 4.11 10.33 -11.58
N ILE A 87 3.41 9.40 -10.93
CA ILE A 87 3.69 9.04 -9.52
C ILE A 87 5.04 8.33 -9.40
N LEU A 88 5.34 7.40 -10.30
CA LEU A 88 6.58 6.61 -10.27
C LEU A 88 7.82 7.42 -10.70
N ASP A 89 7.65 8.40 -11.58
CA ASP A 89 8.73 9.19 -12.16
C ASP A 89 8.96 10.52 -11.39
N GLY A 90 9.44 10.40 -10.17
CA GLY A 90 9.77 11.54 -9.31
C GLY A 90 8.61 12.08 -8.48
N GLY A 91 7.45 11.44 -8.53
CA GLY A 91 6.33 11.71 -7.64
C GLY A 91 6.40 10.92 -6.33
N ALA A 92 5.28 10.79 -5.65
CA ALA A 92 5.17 10.03 -4.41
C ALA A 92 3.78 9.41 -4.22
N ILE A 93 3.73 8.26 -3.58
CA ILE A 93 2.50 7.62 -3.13
C ILE A 93 2.08 8.28 -1.81
N ARG A 94 0.78 8.45 -1.58
CA ARG A 94 0.26 8.91 -0.29
C ARG A 94 0.34 7.80 0.77
N PRO A 95 0.47 8.15 2.04
CA PRO A 95 0.34 7.17 3.10
C PRO A 95 -1.11 6.63 3.13
N PHE A 96 -1.29 5.46 3.71
CA PHE A 96 -2.63 4.92 3.88
C PHE A 96 -3.40 5.75 4.92
N ASP A 97 -4.57 6.24 4.54
CA ASP A 97 -5.49 6.98 5.41
C ASP A 97 -6.90 6.35 5.47
N ARG A 98 -7.07 5.20 4.81
CA ARG A 98 -8.36 4.54 4.61
C ARG A 98 -8.49 3.24 5.42
N TRP A 99 -8.33 3.32 6.73
CA TRP A 99 -8.53 2.18 7.63
C TRP A 99 -9.86 1.45 7.43
N ALA A 100 -10.93 2.22 7.18
CA ALA A 100 -12.28 1.68 7.00
C ALA A 100 -12.44 0.83 5.74
N ALA A 101 -11.72 1.12 4.66
CA ALA A 101 -11.81 0.37 3.41
C ALA A 101 -11.07 -0.96 3.47
N CYS A 102 -9.98 -1.04 4.23
CA CYS A 102 -9.19 -2.26 4.38
C CYS A 102 -9.90 -3.31 5.26
N LEU A 103 -10.58 -2.87 6.32
CA LEU A 103 -11.35 -3.76 7.19
C LEU A 103 -12.60 -4.32 6.52
N SER A 104 -13.22 -3.58 5.60
CA SER A 104 -14.40 -4.05 4.86
C SER A 104 -14.05 -5.09 3.78
N SER A 105 -12.83 -5.11 3.26
CA SER A 105 -12.40 -6.13 2.29
C SER A 105 -12.00 -7.44 2.94
N CYS A 106 -11.58 -7.44 4.22
CA CYS A 106 -11.26 -8.64 4.97
C CYS A 106 -12.50 -9.44 5.43
N SER A 107 -13.71 -8.82 5.43
CA SER A 107 -14.95 -9.48 5.86
C SER A 107 -15.69 -10.23 4.75
N HIS A 108 -15.18 -10.27 3.51
CA HIS A 108 -15.81 -10.85 2.33
C HIS A 108 -14.94 -11.87 1.57
N GLN A 109 -13.96 -12.50 2.25
CA GLN A 109 -13.25 -13.67 1.70
C GLN A 109 -13.57 -14.92 2.50
#